data_a862ac5cd8f1aa09923a96584ef63667
#
_entry.id   a862ac5cd8f1aa09923a96584ef63667
#
_cell.length_a   1.000
_cell.length_b   1.000
_cell.length_c   1.000
_cell.angle_alpha   90.00
_cell.angle_beta   90.00
_cell.angle_gamma   90.00
#
_symmetry.space_group_name_H-M   'P 1'
#
loop_
_entity.id
_entity.type
_entity.pdbx_description
1 polymer ?
#
loop_
_entity_poly.entity_id
_entity_poly.type
_entity_poly.pdbx_seq_one_letter_code
_entity_poly.pdbx_strand_id
1 'polypeptide(L)'
;MILLKIGVAPLHFWIFNVTNNIFNYGLMWFLTFQKLPFLTILLQIFWLSSVYILMLGLLVCYIQIFVMKSYKNLLIISSTESFNWIVLGVFFSMFNSLYLFIYYFILMVLLISKFSKSSGYNFVNWETTLVFLNIPFSVSFFVKIFSLSEIFKLDSFFTLFLLFSMFLSVLAFSFWLINLSMKNN
;
A
#
# COMPACT_ATOMS: atom_id res chain seq x y z
N MET A 1 10.92 -16.96 -0.44
CA MET A 1 10.01 -17.44 0.62
C MET A 1 9.47 -16.31 1.49
N ILE A 2 10.31 -15.43 2.04
CA ILE A 2 9.87 -14.33 2.94
C ILE A 2 8.89 -13.36 2.25
N LEU A 3 9.20 -12.89 1.05
CA LEU A 3 8.33 -11.98 0.27
C LEU A 3 6.93 -12.57 0.02
N LEU A 4 6.84 -13.88 -0.20
CA LEU A 4 5.57 -14.58 -0.37
C LEU A 4 4.77 -14.59 0.94
N LYS A 5 5.41 -14.85 2.08
CA LYS A 5 4.74 -14.86 3.40
C LYS A 5 4.24 -13.47 3.80
N ILE A 6 4.96 -12.42 3.48
CA ILE A 6 4.55 -11.03 3.71
C ILE A 6 3.36 -10.67 2.81
N GLY A 7 3.24 -11.33 1.66
CA GLY A 7 2.23 -11.02 0.66
C GLY A 7 2.51 -9.71 -0.06
N VAL A 8 3.78 -9.51 -0.43
CA VAL A 8 4.21 -8.40 -1.26
C VAL A 8 3.83 -8.68 -2.71
N ALA A 9 3.35 -7.69 -3.45
CA ALA A 9 3.08 -7.86 -4.86
C ALA A 9 4.39 -8.15 -5.64
N PRO A 10 4.34 -9.03 -6.65
CA PRO A 10 3.18 -9.66 -7.27
C PRO A 10 2.63 -10.91 -6.55
N LEU A 11 3.25 -11.36 -5.46
CA LEU A 11 2.94 -12.62 -4.77
C LEU A 11 1.83 -12.51 -3.71
N HIS A 12 0.93 -11.53 -3.84
CA HIS A 12 -0.05 -11.15 -2.80
C HIS A 12 -1.46 -11.77 -2.99
N PHE A 13 -1.72 -12.53 -4.05
CA PHE A 13 -3.06 -13.05 -4.37
C PHE A 13 -3.69 -13.87 -3.23
N TRP A 14 -2.91 -14.59 -2.46
CA TRP A 14 -3.40 -15.38 -1.34
C TRP A 14 -4.00 -14.53 -0.21
N ILE A 15 -3.57 -13.26 -0.08
CA ILE A 15 -4.08 -12.33 0.93
C ILE A 15 -5.59 -12.13 0.74
N PHE A 16 -6.07 -12.00 -0.49
CA PHE A 16 -7.51 -11.83 -0.76
C PHE A 16 -8.33 -13.01 -0.23
N ASN A 17 -7.85 -14.23 -0.44
CA ASN A 17 -8.56 -15.43 0.02
C ASN A 17 -8.65 -15.49 1.55
N VAL A 18 -7.59 -15.09 2.25
CA VAL A 18 -7.57 -15.05 3.72
C VAL A 18 -8.41 -13.89 4.24
N THR A 19 -8.24 -12.69 3.70
CA THR A 19 -8.88 -11.48 4.21
C THR A 19 -10.37 -11.42 3.92
N ASN A 20 -10.88 -12.14 2.91
CA ASN A 20 -12.32 -12.18 2.62
C ASN A 20 -13.14 -12.64 3.82
N ASN A 21 -12.59 -13.55 4.62
CA ASN A 21 -13.25 -14.12 5.79
C ASN A 21 -12.95 -13.41 7.12
N ILE A 22 -12.05 -12.40 7.11
CA ILE A 22 -11.63 -11.68 8.30
C ILE A 22 -12.23 -10.27 8.28
N PHE A 23 -12.73 -9.80 9.44
CA PHE A 23 -13.36 -8.49 9.57
C PHE A 23 -12.77 -7.70 10.74
N ASN A 24 -12.96 -6.39 10.72
CA ASN A 24 -12.65 -5.46 11.81
C ASN A 24 -11.20 -5.59 12.35
N TYR A 25 -11.07 -5.80 13.65
CA TYR A 25 -9.77 -5.88 14.32
C TYR A 25 -8.89 -7.04 13.84
N GLY A 26 -9.50 -8.15 13.42
CA GLY A 26 -8.76 -9.27 12.82
C GLY A 26 -8.07 -8.85 11.52
N LEU A 27 -8.76 -8.08 10.68
CA LEU A 27 -8.19 -7.53 9.45
C LEU A 27 -7.03 -6.56 9.75
N MET A 28 -7.19 -5.69 10.76
CA MET A 28 -6.12 -4.79 11.20
C MET A 28 -4.89 -5.56 11.65
N TRP A 29 -5.07 -6.55 12.52
CA TRP A 29 -3.98 -7.40 13.01
C TRP A 29 -3.25 -8.09 11.85
N PHE A 30 -3.99 -8.67 10.93
CA PHE A 30 -3.45 -9.39 9.80
C PHE A 30 -2.66 -8.48 8.83
N LEU A 31 -3.16 -7.28 8.52
CA LEU A 31 -2.52 -6.37 7.58
C LEU A 31 -1.32 -5.62 8.17
N THR A 32 -1.21 -5.52 9.50
CA THR A 32 -0.17 -4.75 10.19
C THR A 32 0.78 -5.62 11.02
N PHE A 33 0.31 -6.14 12.14
CA PHE A 33 1.17 -6.84 13.12
C PHE A 33 1.82 -8.10 12.56
N GLN A 34 1.10 -8.86 11.75
CA GLN A 34 1.65 -10.09 11.17
C GLN A 34 2.84 -9.82 10.23
N LYS A 35 2.89 -8.65 9.62
CA LYS A 35 3.99 -8.27 8.71
C LYS A 35 5.27 -7.82 9.43
N LEU A 36 5.16 -7.42 10.70
CA LEU A 36 6.26 -6.88 11.51
C LEU A 36 7.47 -7.83 11.62
N PRO A 37 7.31 -9.10 12.05
CA PRO A 37 8.46 -10.00 12.22
C PRO A 37 9.17 -10.29 10.89
N PHE A 38 8.42 -10.31 9.79
CA PHE A 38 9.02 -10.51 8.47
C PHE A 38 9.78 -9.28 7.97
N LEU A 39 9.33 -8.07 8.34
CA LEU A 39 10.05 -6.84 8.03
C LEU A 39 11.41 -6.81 8.73
N THR A 40 11.48 -7.20 10.01
CA THR A 40 12.75 -7.24 10.74
C THR A 40 13.75 -8.22 10.13
N ILE A 41 13.27 -9.35 9.61
CA ILE A 41 14.11 -10.31 8.90
C ILE A 41 14.58 -9.71 7.54
N LEU A 42 13.71 -9.02 6.81
CA LEU A 42 14.07 -8.37 5.55
C LEU A 42 15.14 -7.29 5.73
N LEU A 43 15.14 -6.58 6.85
CA LEU A 43 16.18 -5.59 7.19
C LEU A 43 17.58 -6.21 7.28
N GLN A 44 17.68 -7.52 7.52
CA GLN A 44 18.95 -8.24 7.64
C GLN A 44 19.39 -8.89 6.31
N ILE A 45 18.45 -9.07 5.36
CA ILE A 45 18.71 -9.77 4.10
C ILE A 45 18.63 -8.77 2.95
N PHE A 46 19.80 -8.36 2.46
CA PHE A 46 19.89 -7.49 1.28
C PHE A 46 20.02 -8.35 0.00
N TRP A 47 19.04 -8.21 -0.93
CA TRP A 47 19.10 -8.87 -2.23
C TRP A 47 18.64 -7.93 -3.36
N LEU A 48 19.59 -7.38 -4.10
CA LEU A 48 19.34 -6.38 -5.14
C LEU A 48 18.36 -6.83 -6.23
N SER A 49 18.38 -8.13 -6.59
CA SER A 49 17.48 -8.67 -7.61
C SER A 49 16.00 -8.62 -7.22
N SER A 50 15.69 -8.55 -5.92
CA SER A 50 14.30 -8.42 -5.46
C SER A 50 13.69 -7.04 -5.74
N VAL A 51 14.49 -6.00 -5.96
CA VAL A 51 14.02 -4.66 -6.28
C VAL A 51 13.21 -4.65 -7.58
N TYR A 52 13.68 -5.35 -8.61
CA TYR A 52 12.95 -5.44 -9.89
C TYR A 52 11.59 -6.14 -9.73
N ILE A 53 11.53 -7.20 -8.92
CA ILE A 53 10.27 -7.90 -8.63
C ILE A 53 9.29 -6.97 -7.90
N LEU A 54 9.77 -6.16 -6.96
CA LEU A 54 8.96 -5.19 -6.23
C LEU A 54 8.44 -4.08 -7.14
N MET A 55 9.26 -3.61 -8.08
CA MET A 55 8.85 -2.62 -9.08
C MET A 55 7.71 -3.16 -9.97
N LEU A 56 7.85 -4.38 -10.48
CA LEU A 56 6.77 -5.05 -11.20
C LEU A 56 5.53 -5.25 -10.32
N GLY A 57 5.74 -5.54 -9.04
CA GLY A 57 4.66 -5.67 -8.07
C GLY A 57 3.82 -4.39 -7.92
N LEU A 58 4.44 -3.21 -7.91
CA LEU A 58 3.71 -1.93 -7.90
C LEU A 58 2.82 -1.78 -9.13
N LEU A 59 3.32 -2.08 -10.32
CA LEU A 59 2.51 -2.01 -11.55
C LEU A 59 1.32 -2.97 -11.49
N VAL A 60 1.52 -4.19 -11.01
CA VAL A 60 0.44 -5.17 -10.82
C VAL A 60 -0.63 -4.64 -9.85
N CYS A 61 -0.24 -4.02 -8.74
CA CYS A 61 -1.19 -3.41 -7.80
C CYS A 61 -2.05 -2.34 -8.50
N TYR A 62 -1.46 -1.46 -9.31
CA TYR A 62 -2.21 -0.41 -10.00
C TYR A 62 -3.20 -0.98 -11.03
N ILE A 63 -2.80 -1.97 -11.81
CA ILE A 63 -3.70 -2.66 -12.74
C ILE A 63 -4.88 -3.29 -11.98
N GLN A 64 -4.62 -3.89 -10.82
CA GLN A 64 -5.68 -4.49 -10.01
C GLN A 64 -6.67 -3.47 -9.45
N ILE A 65 -6.24 -2.27 -9.09
CA ILE A 65 -7.13 -1.20 -8.61
C ILE A 65 -8.21 -0.89 -9.66
N PHE A 66 -7.87 -0.87 -10.96
CA PHE A 66 -8.85 -0.65 -12.04
C PHE A 66 -9.95 -1.72 -12.11
N VAL A 67 -9.65 -2.93 -11.68
CA VAL A 67 -10.58 -4.07 -11.77
C VAL A 67 -11.44 -4.22 -10.50
N MET A 68 -11.00 -3.67 -9.37
CA MET A 68 -11.65 -3.87 -8.08
C MET A 68 -12.98 -3.12 -7.95
N LYS A 69 -13.99 -3.84 -7.39
CA LYS A 69 -15.34 -3.31 -7.19
C LYS A 69 -15.70 -3.05 -5.73
N SER A 70 -15.01 -3.68 -4.78
CA SER A 70 -15.33 -3.58 -3.36
C SER A 70 -14.28 -2.74 -2.60
N TYR A 71 -14.75 -1.96 -1.62
CA TYR A 71 -13.89 -1.17 -0.75
C TYR A 71 -12.90 -1.99 0.06
N LYS A 72 -13.35 -3.15 0.52
CA LYS A 72 -12.49 -4.06 1.29
C LYS A 72 -11.29 -4.49 0.46
N ASN A 73 -11.52 -4.88 -0.80
CA ASN A 73 -10.46 -5.27 -1.70
C ASN A 73 -9.54 -4.09 -2.04
N LEU A 74 -10.10 -2.88 -2.21
CA LEU A 74 -9.32 -1.67 -2.41
C LEU A 74 -8.39 -1.40 -1.22
N LEU A 75 -8.90 -1.52 0.01
CA LEU A 75 -8.09 -1.36 1.22
C LEU A 75 -6.96 -2.38 1.29
N ILE A 76 -7.21 -3.62 0.90
CA ILE A 76 -6.21 -4.68 0.85
C ILE A 76 -5.11 -4.34 -0.17
N ILE A 77 -5.49 -3.92 -1.39
CA ILE A 77 -4.51 -3.55 -2.43
C ILE A 77 -3.71 -2.31 -2.01
N SER A 78 -4.36 -1.28 -1.46
CA SER A 78 -3.64 -0.09 -0.99
C SER A 78 -2.67 -0.42 0.14
N SER A 79 -3.01 -1.39 1.00
CA SER A 79 -2.11 -1.90 2.03
C SER A 79 -0.92 -2.67 1.44
N THR A 80 -1.13 -3.45 0.37
CA THR A 80 -0.03 -4.16 -0.31
C THR A 80 0.87 -3.20 -1.08
N GLU A 81 0.31 -2.19 -1.73
CA GLU A 81 1.07 -1.10 -2.37
C GLU A 81 1.96 -0.37 -1.36
N SER A 82 1.38 0.07 -0.25
CA SER A 82 2.13 0.79 0.81
C SER A 82 3.24 -0.09 1.38
N PHE A 83 2.98 -1.39 1.51
CA PHE A 83 3.99 -2.32 2.00
C PHE A 83 5.10 -2.57 0.98
N ASN A 84 4.80 -2.56 -0.32
CA ASN A 84 5.83 -2.59 -1.36
C ASN A 84 6.76 -1.37 -1.26
N TRP A 85 6.22 -0.18 -1.00
CA TRP A 85 7.02 1.02 -0.75
C TRP A 85 7.93 0.87 0.46
N ILE A 86 7.43 0.29 1.56
CA ILE A 86 8.22 0.04 2.77
C ILE A 86 9.37 -0.92 2.45
N VAL A 87 9.08 -2.03 1.77
CA VAL A 87 10.11 -3.02 1.42
C VAL A 87 11.14 -2.45 0.46
N LEU A 88 10.73 -1.63 -0.52
CA LEU A 88 11.67 -0.89 -1.36
C LEU A 88 12.55 0.05 -0.53
N GLY A 89 11.96 0.74 0.45
CA GLY A 89 12.71 1.59 1.38
C GLY A 89 13.79 0.85 2.16
N VAL A 90 13.55 -0.42 2.52
CA VAL A 90 14.53 -1.28 3.21
C VAL A 90 15.82 -1.42 2.41
N PHE A 91 15.72 -1.54 1.07
CA PHE A 91 16.89 -1.70 0.21
C PHE A 91 17.72 -0.42 0.08
N PHE A 92 17.12 0.73 0.28
CA PHE A 92 17.80 2.01 0.11
C PHE A 92 18.22 2.65 1.43
N SER A 93 17.37 2.63 2.44
CA SER A 93 17.71 3.14 3.77
C SER A 93 16.84 2.53 4.87
N MET A 94 17.50 2.05 5.93
CA MET A 94 16.82 1.43 7.07
C MET A 94 15.91 2.42 7.81
N PHE A 95 16.38 3.65 8.05
CA PHE A 95 15.60 4.67 8.77
C PHE A 95 14.35 5.08 7.99
N ASN A 96 14.46 5.24 6.67
CA ASN A 96 13.34 5.58 5.82
C ASN A 96 12.25 4.48 5.84
N SER A 97 12.65 3.23 5.80
CA SER A 97 11.71 2.10 5.86
C SER A 97 10.97 2.02 7.19
N LEU A 98 11.64 2.27 8.32
CA LEU A 98 11.01 2.30 9.64
C LEU A 98 10.00 3.44 9.75
N TYR A 99 10.37 4.64 9.25
CA TYR A 99 9.48 5.80 9.22
C TYR A 99 8.20 5.51 8.40
N LEU A 100 8.35 4.96 7.19
CA LEU A 100 7.23 4.54 6.34
C LEU A 100 6.36 3.49 7.01
N PHE A 101 6.97 2.53 7.73
CA PHE A 101 6.24 1.49 8.43
C PHE A 101 5.41 2.05 9.59
N ILE A 102 5.97 2.94 10.41
CA ILE A 102 5.24 3.58 11.51
C ILE A 102 4.05 4.39 10.95
N TYR A 103 4.27 5.15 9.89
CA TYR A 103 3.21 5.89 9.21
C TYR A 103 2.11 4.95 8.71
N TYR A 104 2.46 3.88 8.00
CA TYR A 104 1.53 2.87 7.52
C TYR A 104 0.71 2.26 8.66
N PHE A 105 1.36 1.93 9.77
CA PHE A 105 0.71 1.36 10.93
C PHE A 105 -0.36 2.29 11.51
N ILE A 106 -0.02 3.56 11.75
CA ILE A 106 -0.94 4.57 12.27
C ILE A 106 -2.14 4.73 11.31
N LEU A 107 -1.87 4.83 10.02
CA LEU A 107 -2.89 4.99 8.99
C LEU A 107 -3.86 3.81 8.98
N MET A 108 -3.37 2.58 9.00
CA MET A 108 -4.23 1.38 9.00
C MET A 108 -5.06 1.24 10.27
N VAL A 109 -4.52 1.59 11.44
CA VAL A 109 -5.26 1.62 12.70
C VAL A 109 -6.43 2.61 12.62
N LEU A 110 -6.19 3.82 12.11
CA LEU A 110 -7.22 4.85 11.97
C LEU A 110 -8.29 4.45 10.95
N LEU A 111 -7.90 3.93 9.80
CA LEU A 111 -8.84 3.55 8.74
C LEU A 111 -9.74 2.40 9.16
N ILE A 112 -9.18 1.30 9.66
CA ILE A 112 -9.97 0.12 10.01
C ILE A 112 -10.92 0.41 11.18
N SER A 113 -10.49 1.23 12.15
CA SER A 113 -11.36 1.64 13.25
C SER A 113 -12.56 2.48 12.79
N LYS A 114 -12.40 3.32 11.75
CA LYS A 114 -13.50 4.06 11.13
C LYS A 114 -14.44 3.14 10.33
N PHE A 115 -13.90 2.20 9.56
CA PHE A 115 -14.69 1.22 8.82
C PHE A 115 -15.52 0.29 9.70
N SER A 116 -15.03 -0.07 10.88
CA SER A 116 -15.76 -0.93 11.82
C SER A 116 -16.98 -0.25 12.45
N LYS A 117 -16.97 1.08 12.54
CA LYS A 117 -18.08 1.88 13.12
C LYS A 117 -19.17 2.18 12.11
N SER A 118 -18.86 2.28 10.82
CA SER A 118 -19.87 2.42 9.76
C SER A 118 -20.47 1.04 9.47
N SER A 119 -21.76 0.88 9.73
CA SER A 119 -22.53 -0.36 9.55
C SER A 119 -22.64 -0.75 8.07
N GLY A 120 -21.56 -1.22 7.51
CA GLY A 120 -21.44 -1.69 6.13
C GLY A 120 -20.30 -1.02 5.40
N TYR A 121 -19.43 -1.83 4.80
CA TYR A 121 -18.32 -1.43 3.93
C TYR A 121 -18.75 -0.64 2.67
N ASN A 122 -20.00 -0.19 2.61
CA ASN A 122 -20.60 0.49 1.48
C ASN A 122 -20.62 2.02 1.61
N PHE A 123 -20.37 2.56 2.79
CA PHE A 123 -20.33 4.01 2.99
C PHE A 123 -18.90 4.53 3.01
N VAL A 124 -18.54 5.24 1.96
CA VAL A 124 -17.27 5.93 1.83
C VAL A 124 -17.40 7.31 2.42
N ASN A 125 -16.74 7.53 3.53
CA ASN A 125 -16.48 8.89 3.97
C ASN A 125 -15.40 9.50 3.08
N TRP A 126 -15.61 10.72 2.60
CA TRP A 126 -14.64 11.49 1.83
C TRP A 126 -13.24 11.48 2.45
N GLU A 127 -13.16 11.55 3.77
CA GLU A 127 -11.91 11.52 4.52
C GLU A 127 -11.11 10.24 4.28
N THR A 128 -11.77 9.09 4.20
CA THR A 128 -11.10 7.80 3.98
C THR A 128 -10.60 7.66 2.55
N THR A 129 -11.36 8.17 1.58
CA THR A 129 -10.95 8.16 0.17
C THR A 129 -9.76 9.08 -0.08
N LEU A 130 -9.72 10.25 0.55
CA LEU A 130 -8.60 11.18 0.44
C LEU A 130 -7.28 10.58 0.91
N VAL A 131 -7.32 9.74 1.95
CA VAL A 131 -6.11 9.07 2.46
C VAL A 131 -5.58 8.04 1.47
N PHE A 132 -6.46 7.31 0.77
CA PHE A 132 -6.06 6.31 -0.23
C PHE A 132 -5.56 6.92 -1.53
N LEU A 133 -6.10 8.09 -1.91
CA LEU A 133 -5.89 8.68 -3.23
C LEU A 133 -4.47 9.20 -3.48
N ASN A 134 -3.58 9.21 -2.49
CA ASN A 134 -2.27 9.85 -2.62
C ASN A 134 -2.38 11.24 -3.29
N ILE A 135 -3.49 11.96 -3.03
CA ILE A 135 -3.73 13.27 -3.62
C ILE A 135 -2.56 14.19 -3.28
N PRO A 136 -2.09 15.01 -4.21
CA PRO A 136 -1.15 16.08 -3.89
C PRO A 136 -1.65 16.86 -2.68
N PHE A 137 -0.77 17.11 -1.71
CA PHE A 137 -1.07 17.70 -0.39
C PHE A 137 -1.68 16.75 0.67
N SER A 138 -1.93 15.47 0.37
CA SER A 138 -2.22 14.50 1.43
C SER A 138 -0.96 14.11 2.22
N VAL A 139 -1.14 13.70 3.46
CA VAL A 139 -0.01 13.26 4.31
C VAL A 139 0.70 12.06 3.68
N SER A 140 -0.04 11.13 3.07
CA SER A 140 0.51 9.98 2.35
C SER A 140 1.42 10.37 1.18
N PHE A 141 1.05 11.43 0.46
CA PHE A 141 1.84 11.98 -0.64
C PHE A 141 3.18 12.56 -0.13
N PHE A 142 3.16 13.37 0.92
CA PHE A 142 4.38 13.95 1.49
C PHE A 142 5.32 12.88 2.04
N VAL A 143 4.78 11.85 2.71
CA VAL A 143 5.58 10.74 3.23
C VAL A 143 6.28 9.97 2.10
N LYS A 144 5.59 9.72 0.99
CA LYS A 144 6.19 9.07 -0.19
C LYS A 144 7.23 9.96 -0.88
N ILE A 145 6.99 11.27 -1.02
CA ILE A 145 7.98 12.22 -1.56
C ILE A 145 9.23 12.27 -0.69
N PHE A 146 9.06 12.32 0.64
CA PHE A 146 10.20 12.30 1.54
C PHE A 146 11.03 11.02 1.36
N SER A 147 10.37 9.87 1.22
CA SER A 147 11.07 8.60 0.94
C SER A 147 11.80 8.62 -0.41
N LEU A 148 11.19 9.23 -1.43
CA LEU A 148 11.82 9.40 -2.74
C LEU A 148 13.09 10.28 -2.67
N SER A 149 13.08 11.33 -1.87
CA SER A 149 14.26 12.21 -1.73
C SER A 149 15.47 11.47 -1.19
N GLU A 150 15.28 10.47 -0.32
CA GLU A 150 16.37 9.62 0.18
C GLU A 150 16.85 8.62 -0.89
N ILE A 151 15.93 8.05 -1.65
CA ILE A 151 16.26 7.11 -2.73
C ILE A 151 17.01 7.83 -3.86
N PHE A 152 16.64 9.09 -4.14
CA PHE A 152 17.29 9.91 -5.17
C PHE A 152 18.79 10.12 -4.96
N LYS A 153 19.23 10.15 -3.71
CA LYS A 153 20.64 10.25 -3.36
C LYS A 153 21.47 9.05 -3.81
N LEU A 154 20.83 7.90 -4.01
CA LEU A 154 21.49 6.64 -4.29
C LEU A 154 21.38 6.24 -5.77
N ASP A 155 20.19 6.39 -6.38
CA ASP A 155 19.95 5.97 -7.75
C ASP A 155 18.85 6.78 -8.44
N SER A 156 19.20 7.51 -9.48
CA SER A 156 18.29 8.37 -10.24
C SER A 156 17.28 7.59 -11.11
N PHE A 157 17.66 6.41 -11.62
CA PHE A 157 16.79 5.62 -12.49
C PHE A 157 15.59 5.06 -11.71
N PHE A 158 15.84 4.48 -10.54
CA PHE A 158 14.78 3.95 -9.69
C PHE A 158 13.84 5.04 -9.19
N THR A 159 14.35 6.24 -8.91
CA THR A 159 13.51 7.35 -8.48
C THR A 159 12.56 7.82 -9.56
N LEU A 160 12.98 7.86 -10.82
CA LEU A 160 12.14 8.24 -11.94
C LEU A 160 10.98 7.22 -12.11
N PHE A 161 11.28 5.94 -12.01
CA PHE A 161 10.25 4.90 -12.05
C PHE A 161 9.25 5.03 -10.89
N LEU A 162 9.73 5.27 -9.66
CA LEU A 162 8.88 5.44 -8.49
C LEU A 162 8.01 6.69 -8.59
N LEU A 163 8.53 7.78 -9.12
CA LEU A 163 7.77 9.00 -9.38
C LEU A 163 6.64 8.74 -10.40
N PHE A 164 6.95 8.03 -11.47
CA PHE A 164 5.96 7.60 -12.44
C PHE A 164 4.89 6.68 -11.81
N SER A 165 5.32 5.77 -10.93
CA SER A 165 4.40 4.89 -10.19
C SER A 165 3.46 5.65 -9.25
N MET A 166 3.90 6.74 -8.62
CA MET A 166 3.03 7.63 -7.84
C MET A 166 1.96 8.28 -8.71
N PHE A 167 2.31 8.75 -9.89
CA PHE A 167 1.34 9.30 -10.84
C PHE A 167 0.30 8.26 -11.27
N LEU A 168 0.74 7.04 -11.58
CA LEU A 168 -0.16 5.93 -11.90
C LEU A 168 -1.11 5.60 -10.74
N SER A 169 -0.66 5.68 -9.50
CA SER A 169 -1.52 5.44 -8.34
C SER A 169 -2.67 6.45 -8.27
N VAL A 170 -2.38 7.73 -8.49
CA VAL A 170 -3.41 8.79 -8.50
C VAL A 170 -4.43 8.53 -9.62
N LEU A 171 -3.97 8.18 -10.82
CA LEU A 171 -4.86 7.84 -11.94
C LEU A 171 -5.75 6.62 -11.64
N ALA A 172 -5.17 5.56 -11.09
CA ALA A 172 -5.91 4.33 -10.79
C ALA A 172 -7.01 4.58 -9.74
N PHE A 173 -6.70 5.29 -8.67
CA PHE A 173 -7.67 5.63 -7.64
C PHE A 173 -8.73 6.62 -8.13
N SER A 174 -8.38 7.63 -8.93
CA SER A 174 -9.34 8.57 -9.49
C SER A 174 -10.33 7.88 -10.44
N PHE A 175 -9.85 6.97 -11.28
CA PHE A 175 -10.70 6.16 -12.14
C PHE A 175 -11.67 5.29 -11.33
N TRP A 176 -11.18 4.67 -10.26
CA TRP A 176 -12.01 3.87 -9.38
C TRP A 176 -13.13 4.72 -8.73
N LEU A 177 -12.82 5.94 -8.27
CA LEU A 177 -13.82 6.86 -7.70
C LEU A 177 -14.88 7.28 -8.72
N ILE A 178 -14.48 7.58 -9.96
CA ILE A 178 -15.42 7.93 -11.03
C ILE A 178 -16.38 6.77 -11.29
N ASN A 179 -15.86 5.55 -11.40
CA ASN A 179 -16.70 4.36 -11.58
C ASN A 179 -17.68 4.13 -10.43
N LEU A 180 -17.30 4.51 -9.23
CA LEU A 180 -18.14 4.37 -8.06
C LEU A 180 -19.23 5.45 -8.03
N SER A 181 -18.91 6.69 -8.37
CA SER A 181 -19.89 7.78 -8.45
C SER A 181 -20.97 7.50 -9.50
N MET A 182 -20.57 6.92 -10.65
CA MET A 182 -21.51 6.53 -11.72
C MET A 182 -22.47 5.41 -11.33
N LYS A 183 -22.12 4.57 -10.34
CA LYS A 183 -22.99 3.50 -9.86
C LYS A 183 -23.99 3.93 -8.81
N ASN A 184 -23.70 5.03 -8.11
CA ASN A 184 -24.57 5.56 -7.05
C ASN A 184 -25.59 6.59 -7.58
N ASN A 185 -25.46 6.98 -8.83
CA ASN A 185 -26.46 7.74 -9.60
C ASN A 185 -27.26 6.78 -10.49
#